data_2c7d9c89e8ebbbacc420f6adef3b0978
#
_entry.id   2c7d9c89e8ebbbacc420f6adef3b0978
#
_cell.length_a   1.000
_cell.length_b   1.000
_cell.length_c   1.000
_cell.angle_alpha   90.00
_cell.angle_beta   90.00
_cell.angle_gamma   90.00
#
_symmetry.space_group_name_H-M   'P 1'
#
loop_
_entity.id
_entity.type
_entity.pdbx_description
1 polymer ?
#
loop_
_entity_poly.entity_id
_entity_poly.type
_entity_poly.pdbx_seq_one_letter_code
_entity_poly.pdbx_strand_id
1 'polypeptide(L)'
;MTATIPTPRSDISIIEVSPRDGLQNEKIPLSVDQRIDLITQLGNAGAKRIEAVAFVHPTRVPQMANAEEVMAGLPRGNGVSYSGLILNRKGLDRALDSKVDEVHLVIPGTDEMSLANQNVTVAEMLVLAKEVSDVCKEENVPLTMTVAVAFGCPFAGEVPTDQVARVLDGMVGLHLAEVGLADTIGVGVPWQVRALGNSVRERFATEPMRLHLHNTRNNGYANALAGLEAGFVGFDSSVGGFGGCPFAPNATGNIATEDLNYMLERSGVTTGLNHDALVSTASWLSKALEKDAPGLVGRAGQFPAKETK
;
A
#
# COMPACT_ATOMS: atom_id res chain seq x y z
N MET A 1 -29.35 6.51 22.29
CA MET A 1 -27.89 6.53 22.37
C MET A 1 -27.41 7.47 21.29
N THR A 2 -26.94 8.66 21.66
CA THR A 2 -26.27 9.56 20.70
C THR A 2 -24.96 8.89 20.32
N ALA A 3 -24.82 8.54 19.04
CA ALA A 3 -23.54 8.08 18.52
C ALA A 3 -22.52 9.20 18.77
N THR A 4 -21.60 8.98 19.68
CA THR A 4 -20.44 9.86 19.86
C THR A 4 -19.63 9.80 18.58
N ILE A 5 -19.53 10.93 17.86
CA ILE A 5 -18.56 11.08 16.79
C ILE A 5 -17.19 10.78 17.44
N PRO A 6 -16.38 9.87 16.87
CA PRO A 6 -15.07 9.59 17.43
C PRO A 6 -14.28 10.89 17.57
N THR A 7 -13.47 11.00 18.62
CA THR A 7 -12.53 12.12 18.77
C THR A 7 -11.70 12.23 17.48
N PRO A 8 -11.53 13.44 16.92
CA PRO A 8 -10.71 13.63 15.72
C PRO A 8 -9.35 12.96 15.89
N ARG A 9 -8.98 12.07 14.97
CA ARG A 9 -7.67 11.41 14.95
C ARG A 9 -6.81 12.09 13.89
N SER A 10 -5.57 12.39 14.24
CA SER A 10 -4.56 12.97 13.35
C SER A 10 -3.33 12.08 13.20
N ASP A 11 -3.38 10.87 13.75
CA ASP A 11 -2.30 9.89 13.76
C ASP A 11 -2.39 8.88 12.62
N ILE A 12 -3.26 9.13 11.64
CA ILE A 12 -3.46 8.26 10.48
C ILE A 12 -2.51 8.68 9.36
N SER A 13 -1.78 7.70 8.80
CA SER A 13 -0.90 7.85 7.65
C SER A 13 -1.53 7.20 6.43
N ILE A 14 -1.75 7.95 5.36
CA ILE A 14 -2.08 7.38 4.04
C ILE A 14 -0.78 7.21 3.27
N ILE A 15 -0.53 5.99 2.82
CA ILE A 15 0.60 5.64 1.98
C ILE A 15 0.08 5.55 0.55
N GLU A 16 0.54 6.46 -0.29
CA GLU A 16 0.16 6.50 -1.70
C GLU A 16 0.95 5.46 -2.50
N VAL A 17 0.25 4.46 -3.02
CA VAL A 17 0.88 3.33 -3.73
C VAL A 17 0.61 3.33 -5.24
N SER A 18 -0.04 4.36 -5.79
CA SER A 18 -0.32 4.41 -7.23
C SER A 18 0.93 4.35 -8.11
N PRO A 19 2.09 4.98 -7.74
CA PRO A 19 3.27 4.93 -8.60
C PRO A 19 3.89 3.53 -8.68
N ARG A 20 3.63 2.67 -7.69
CA ARG A 20 4.11 1.29 -7.68
C ARG A 20 2.96 0.32 -7.96
N ASP A 21 2.10 0.06 -6.97
CA ASP A 21 1.03 -0.95 -7.08
C ASP A 21 -0.03 -0.57 -8.11
N GLY A 22 -0.37 0.71 -8.14
CA GLY A 22 -1.33 1.26 -9.09
C GLY A 22 -0.92 1.06 -10.55
N LEU A 23 0.37 1.18 -10.85
CA LEU A 23 0.90 1.08 -12.21
C LEU A 23 1.37 -0.33 -12.58
N GLN A 24 1.73 -1.17 -11.61
CA GLN A 24 2.49 -2.40 -11.84
C GLN A 24 1.83 -3.35 -12.85
N ASN A 25 0.50 -3.38 -12.91
CA ASN A 25 -0.28 -4.29 -13.76
C ASN A 25 -1.05 -3.56 -14.86
N GLU A 26 -0.79 -2.27 -15.06
CA GLU A 26 -1.45 -1.50 -16.13
C GLU A 26 -0.84 -1.85 -17.49
N LYS A 27 -1.66 -1.78 -18.56
CA LYS A 27 -1.24 -2.16 -19.91
C LYS A 27 -0.30 -1.16 -20.54
N ILE A 28 -0.47 0.13 -20.21
CA ILE A 28 0.31 1.22 -20.75
C ILE A 28 1.39 1.58 -19.72
N PRO A 29 2.67 1.29 -19.98
CA PRO A 29 3.74 1.72 -19.09
C PRO A 29 3.93 3.24 -19.17
N LEU A 30 4.05 3.89 -18.04
CA LEU A 30 4.43 5.29 -17.99
C LEU A 30 5.95 5.44 -18.17
N SER A 31 6.38 6.52 -18.83
CA SER A 31 7.80 6.88 -18.92
C SER A 31 8.36 7.24 -17.53
N VAL A 32 9.69 7.31 -17.41
CA VAL A 32 10.36 7.78 -16.19
C VAL A 32 9.86 9.18 -15.81
N ASP A 33 9.80 10.11 -16.75
CA ASP A 33 9.34 11.47 -16.50
C ASP A 33 7.87 11.52 -16.03
N GLN A 34 6.99 10.73 -16.65
CA GLN A 34 5.59 10.65 -16.24
C GLN A 34 5.42 10.07 -14.83
N ARG A 35 6.27 9.11 -14.44
CA ARG A 35 6.27 8.55 -13.07
C ARG A 35 6.77 9.58 -12.06
N ILE A 36 7.81 10.34 -12.39
CA ILE A 36 8.30 11.46 -11.58
C ILE A 36 7.22 12.53 -11.43
N ASP A 37 6.54 12.87 -12.52
CA ASP A 37 5.42 13.83 -12.51
C ASP A 37 4.28 13.37 -11.61
N LEU A 38 3.87 12.08 -11.70
CA LEU A 38 2.85 11.50 -10.84
C LEU A 38 3.24 11.64 -9.36
N ILE A 39 4.44 11.20 -9.00
CA ILE A 39 4.94 11.23 -7.63
C ILE A 39 5.02 12.67 -7.10
N THR A 40 5.44 13.60 -7.95
CA THR A 40 5.52 15.03 -7.61
C THR A 40 4.13 15.62 -7.38
N GLN A 41 3.15 15.31 -8.24
CA GLN A 41 1.76 15.74 -8.05
C GLN A 41 1.17 15.21 -6.73
N LEU A 42 1.43 13.95 -6.39
CA LEU A 42 0.97 13.33 -5.14
C LEU A 42 1.60 14.00 -3.90
N GLY A 43 2.90 14.29 -3.95
CA GLY A 43 3.58 15.06 -2.89
C GLY A 43 2.98 16.47 -2.73
N ASN A 44 2.69 17.16 -3.84
CA ASN A 44 2.02 18.46 -3.85
C ASN A 44 0.57 18.38 -3.36
N ALA A 45 -0.10 17.24 -3.55
CA ALA A 45 -1.43 16.98 -2.99
C ALA A 45 -1.40 16.68 -1.47
N GLY A 46 -0.23 16.67 -0.84
CA GLY A 46 -0.05 16.50 0.61
C GLY A 46 0.38 15.11 1.04
N ALA A 47 0.57 14.15 0.13
CA ALA A 47 1.08 12.83 0.48
C ALA A 47 2.46 12.93 1.14
N LYS A 48 2.60 12.31 2.32
CA LYS A 48 3.83 12.31 3.11
C LYS A 48 4.63 11.02 2.97
N ARG A 49 3.97 9.94 2.57
CA ARG A 49 4.60 8.64 2.30
C ARG A 49 4.11 8.14 0.94
N ILE A 50 5.03 7.83 0.05
CA ILE A 50 4.73 7.37 -1.31
C ILE A 50 5.58 6.13 -1.59
N GLU A 51 4.94 5.02 -1.94
CA GLU A 51 5.63 3.86 -2.48
C GLU A 51 5.94 4.13 -3.95
N ALA A 52 7.15 4.65 -4.18
CA ALA A 52 7.52 5.25 -5.45
C ALA A 52 7.87 4.22 -6.53
N VAL A 53 8.53 3.12 -6.14
CA VAL A 53 9.11 2.14 -7.07
C VAL A 53 9.09 0.72 -6.48
N ALA A 54 9.35 -0.26 -7.37
CA ALA A 54 9.71 -1.63 -6.96
C ALA A 54 11.05 -2.03 -7.59
N PHE A 55 11.97 -2.56 -6.79
CA PHE A 55 13.26 -3.07 -7.25
C PHE A 55 13.16 -4.55 -7.65
N VAL A 56 12.27 -4.81 -8.61
CA VAL A 56 12.01 -6.11 -9.21
C VAL A 56 12.75 -6.27 -10.53
N HIS A 57 12.67 -7.49 -11.12
CA HIS A 57 13.34 -7.74 -12.40
C HIS A 57 12.61 -7.02 -13.55
N PRO A 58 13.28 -6.11 -14.29
CA PRO A 58 12.62 -5.23 -15.26
C PRO A 58 11.96 -5.98 -16.44
N THR A 59 12.46 -7.16 -16.79
CA THR A 59 11.84 -7.99 -17.84
C THR A 59 10.57 -8.69 -17.35
N ARG A 60 10.45 -8.99 -16.05
CA ARG A 60 9.25 -9.61 -15.48
C ARG A 60 8.16 -8.60 -15.19
N VAL A 61 8.54 -7.40 -14.82
CA VAL A 61 7.62 -6.29 -14.52
C VAL A 61 8.11 -5.02 -15.23
N PRO A 62 7.85 -4.91 -16.54
CA PRO A 62 8.35 -3.78 -17.36
C PRO A 62 7.85 -2.41 -16.87
N GLN A 63 6.65 -2.36 -16.28
CA GLN A 63 6.08 -1.12 -15.70
C GLN A 63 6.91 -0.56 -14.54
N MET A 64 7.71 -1.42 -13.87
CA MET A 64 8.59 -1.04 -12.77
C MET A 64 10.07 -0.93 -13.18
N ALA A 65 10.36 -1.02 -14.49
CA ALA A 65 11.70 -0.76 -15.00
C ALA A 65 12.20 0.65 -14.62
N ASN A 66 13.51 0.84 -14.64
CA ASN A 66 14.17 2.14 -14.39
C ASN A 66 13.84 2.75 -13.01
N ALA A 67 13.69 1.90 -11.98
CA ALA A 67 13.40 2.33 -10.63
C ALA A 67 14.44 3.33 -10.10
N GLU A 68 15.73 3.10 -10.41
CA GLU A 68 16.85 3.95 -10.03
C GLU A 68 16.75 5.35 -10.67
N GLU A 69 16.38 5.42 -11.95
CA GLU A 69 16.21 6.70 -12.66
C GLU A 69 15.03 7.49 -12.09
N VAL A 70 13.92 6.82 -11.80
CA VAL A 70 12.78 7.46 -11.12
C VAL A 70 13.21 8.03 -9.77
N MET A 71 13.85 7.22 -8.92
CA MET A 71 14.31 7.67 -7.59
C MET A 71 15.29 8.85 -7.68
N ALA A 72 16.19 8.84 -8.66
CA ALA A 72 17.15 9.93 -8.88
C ALA A 72 16.49 11.25 -9.30
N GLY A 73 15.34 11.20 -10.00
CA GLY A 73 14.60 12.36 -10.44
C GLY A 73 13.62 12.93 -9.41
N LEU A 74 13.41 12.27 -8.27
CA LEU A 74 12.45 12.75 -7.27
C LEU A 74 12.97 13.94 -6.47
N PRO A 75 12.10 14.92 -6.15
CA PRO A 75 12.47 16.04 -5.29
C PRO A 75 12.77 15.54 -3.88
N ARG A 76 13.87 15.98 -3.29
CA ARG A 76 14.31 15.63 -1.94
C ARG A 76 14.17 16.83 -1.00
N GLY A 77 14.04 16.56 0.32
CA GLY A 77 13.91 17.63 1.33
C GLY A 77 12.56 18.34 1.33
N ASN A 78 11.57 17.79 0.65
CA ASN A 78 10.20 18.32 0.52
C ASN A 78 9.23 17.79 1.59
N GLY A 79 9.73 16.99 2.54
CA GLY A 79 8.94 16.38 3.62
C GLY A 79 8.13 15.17 3.17
N VAL A 80 8.44 14.57 2.01
CA VAL A 80 7.88 13.29 1.51
C VAL A 80 8.92 12.20 1.72
N SER A 81 8.48 11.07 2.27
CA SER A 81 9.24 9.82 2.37
C SER A 81 8.91 8.92 1.17
N TYR A 82 9.93 8.47 0.47
CA TYR A 82 9.78 7.59 -0.69
C TYR A 82 10.23 6.17 -0.34
N SER A 83 9.30 5.22 -0.35
CA SER A 83 9.61 3.82 -0.13
C SER A 83 9.83 3.07 -1.45
N GLY A 84 10.63 2.02 -1.36
CA GLY A 84 10.88 1.08 -2.45
C GLY A 84 10.54 -0.35 -2.04
N LEU A 85 9.70 -1.02 -2.85
CA LEU A 85 9.35 -2.41 -2.64
C LEU A 85 10.50 -3.31 -3.10
N ILE A 86 10.82 -4.30 -2.27
CA ILE A 86 11.80 -5.34 -2.57
C ILE A 86 11.20 -6.74 -2.40
N LEU A 87 11.76 -7.72 -3.08
CA LEU A 87 11.38 -9.14 -2.95
C LEU A 87 12.57 -10.06 -2.63
N ASN A 88 13.80 -9.54 -2.65
CA ASN A 88 15.02 -10.32 -2.44
C ASN A 88 16.20 -9.41 -2.08
N ARG A 89 17.34 -10.02 -1.74
CA ARG A 89 18.58 -9.31 -1.38
C ARG A 89 19.06 -8.35 -2.46
N LYS A 90 19.06 -8.76 -3.73
CA LYS A 90 19.48 -7.89 -4.83
C LYS A 90 18.59 -6.64 -4.95
N GLY A 91 17.28 -6.79 -4.69
CA GLY A 91 16.36 -5.65 -4.61
C GLY A 91 16.71 -4.70 -3.48
N LEU A 92 17.08 -5.23 -2.30
CA LEU A 92 17.53 -4.43 -1.17
C LEU A 92 18.79 -3.61 -1.52
N ASP A 93 19.81 -4.24 -2.09
CA ASP A 93 21.06 -3.53 -2.47
C ASP A 93 20.75 -2.36 -3.42
N ARG A 94 19.91 -2.60 -4.45
CA ARG A 94 19.46 -1.56 -5.38
C ARG A 94 18.66 -0.44 -4.70
N ALA A 95 17.82 -0.78 -3.74
CA ALA A 95 17.02 0.19 -2.99
C ALA A 95 17.89 1.11 -2.14
N LEU A 96 18.87 0.54 -1.44
CA LEU A 96 19.84 1.30 -0.63
C LEU A 96 20.72 2.20 -1.51
N ASP A 97 21.24 1.70 -2.62
CA ASP A 97 22.01 2.49 -3.60
C ASP A 97 21.19 3.65 -4.16
N SER A 98 19.87 3.47 -4.33
CA SER A 98 18.93 4.49 -4.82
C SER A 98 18.48 5.46 -3.72
N LYS A 99 18.96 5.30 -2.48
CA LYS A 99 18.66 6.14 -1.32
C LYS A 99 17.15 6.26 -1.06
N VAL A 100 16.46 5.11 -1.00
CA VAL A 100 15.08 5.10 -0.51
C VAL A 100 15.02 5.57 0.94
N ASP A 101 13.95 6.23 1.32
CA ASP A 101 13.73 6.67 2.71
C ASP A 101 13.13 5.55 3.56
N GLU A 102 12.56 4.51 2.93
CA GLU A 102 11.98 3.34 3.58
C GLU A 102 12.08 2.12 2.65
N VAL A 103 12.41 0.96 3.19
CA VAL A 103 12.35 -0.32 2.48
C VAL A 103 11.02 -1.01 2.81
N HIS A 104 10.33 -1.53 1.80
CA HIS A 104 9.13 -2.33 1.97
C HIS A 104 9.35 -3.75 1.47
N LEU A 105 9.27 -4.75 2.37
CA LEU A 105 9.35 -6.17 2.04
C LEU A 105 7.96 -6.82 2.17
N VAL A 106 7.55 -7.56 1.15
CA VAL A 106 6.30 -8.33 1.15
C VAL A 106 6.59 -9.81 1.35
N ILE A 107 5.94 -10.40 2.36
CA ILE A 107 6.01 -11.83 2.69
C ILE A 107 4.65 -12.45 2.38
N PRO A 108 4.53 -13.45 1.48
CA PRO A 108 3.26 -14.12 1.24
C PRO A 108 2.76 -14.87 2.47
N GLY A 109 1.44 -14.85 2.70
CA GLY A 109 0.78 -15.57 3.80
C GLY A 109 0.62 -17.07 3.55
N THR A 110 0.91 -17.54 2.32
CA THR A 110 0.79 -18.95 1.93
C THR A 110 1.98 -19.37 1.06
N ASP A 111 2.37 -20.66 1.16
CA ASP A 111 3.44 -21.21 0.31
C ASP A 111 3.05 -21.23 -1.16
N GLU A 112 1.77 -21.49 -1.47
CA GLU A 112 1.27 -21.49 -2.84
C GLU A 112 1.48 -20.13 -3.52
N MET A 113 1.18 -19.04 -2.82
CA MET A 113 1.44 -17.70 -3.34
C MET A 113 2.93 -17.39 -3.42
N SER A 114 3.70 -17.81 -2.43
CA SER A 114 5.16 -17.59 -2.39
C SER A 114 5.87 -18.28 -3.55
N LEU A 115 5.55 -19.55 -3.79
CA LEU A 115 6.09 -20.34 -4.89
C LEU A 115 5.68 -19.77 -6.25
N ALA A 116 4.41 -19.38 -6.43
CA ALA A 116 3.91 -18.82 -7.68
C ALA A 116 4.55 -17.46 -8.01
N ASN A 117 4.79 -16.62 -7.00
CA ASN A 117 5.27 -15.25 -7.19
C ASN A 117 6.81 -15.16 -7.20
N GLN A 118 7.49 -15.88 -6.31
CA GLN A 118 8.92 -15.73 -6.04
C GLN A 118 9.71 -17.03 -6.17
N ASN A 119 9.04 -18.17 -6.35
CA ASN A 119 9.64 -19.52 -6.44
C ASN A 119 10.44 -19.90 -5.18
N VAL A 120 10.01 -19.43 -4.01
CA VAL A 120 10.55 -19.77 -2.68
C VAL A 120 9.39 -20.01 -1.71
N THR A 121 9.64 -20.73 -0.62
CA THR A 121 8.65 -20.96 0.45
C THR A 121 8.53 -19.75 1.37
N VAL A 122 7.45 -19.69 2.16
CA VAL A 122 7.29 -18.67 3.23
C VAL A 122 8.44 -18.77 4.24
N ALA A 123 8.89 -19.98 4.57
CA ALA A 123 10.01 -20.18 5.50
C ALA A 123 11.33 -19.55 4.95
N GLU A 124 11.60 -19.72 3.67
CA GLU A 124 12.77 -19.08 3.01
C GLU A 124 12.61 -17.56 2.97
N MET A 125 11.39 -17.04 2.76
CA MET A 125 11.11 -15.61 2.84
C MET A 125 11.33 -15.05 4.25
N LEU A 126 11.02 -15.80 5.30
CA LEU A 126 11.31 -15.39 6.69
C LEU A 126 12.82 -15.36 7.00
N VAL A 127 13.60 -16.27 6.40
CA VAL A 127 15.08 -16.20 6.48
C VAL A 127 15.59 -14.92 5.81
N LEU A 128 15.11 -14.61 4.60
CA LEU A 128 15.42 -13.35 3.92
C LEU A 128 14.97 -12.12 4.74
N ALA A 129 13.78 -12.18 5.34
CA ALA A 129 13.26 -11.10 6.17
C ALA A 129 14.18 -10.73 7.32
N LYS A 130 14.79 -11.74 7.95
CA LYS A 130 15.79 -11.51 9.00
C LYS A 130 17.04 -10.82 8.46
N GLU A 131 17.59 -11.30 7.34
CA GLU A 131 18.75 -10.68 6.68
C GLU A 131 18.45 -9.21 6.31
N VAL A 132 17.28 -8.95 5.70
CA VAL A 132 16.84 -7.60 5.32
C VAL A 132 16.73 -6.71 6.56
N SER A 133 16.15 -7.23 7.65
CA SER A 133 16.01 -6.48 8.91
C SER A 133 17.36 -6.09 9.51
N ASP A 134 18.32 -7.02 9.53
CA ASP A 134 19.65 -6.77 10.06
C ASP A 134 20.37 -5.68 9.23
N VAL A 135 20.32 -5.76 7.91
CA VAL A 135 20.93 -4.76 7.01
C VAL A 135 20.24 -3.39 7.12
N CYS A 136 18.90 -3.34 7.12
CA CYS A 136 18.18 -2.06 7.27
C CYS A 136 18.48 -1.38 8.60
N LYS A 137 18.68 -2.18 9.68
CA LYS A 137 19.11 -1.66 10.98
C LYS A 137 20.52 -1.07 10.93
N GLU A 138 21.47 -1.76 10.28
CA GLU A 138 22.85 -1.29 10.11
C GLU A 138 22.93 0.00 9.30
N GLU A 139 22.15 0.08 8.21
CA GLU A 139 22.07 1.25 7.33
C GLU A 139 21.16 2.36 7.89
N ASN A 140 20.48 2.12 9.02
CA ASN A 140 19.53 3.04 9.65
C ASN A 140 18.40 3.47 8.68
N VAL A 141 17.89 2.51 7.88
CA VAL A 141 16.76 2.70 6.96
C VAL A 141 15.53 2.01 7.55
N PRO A 142 14.39 2.70 7.72
CA PRO A 142 13.14 2.09 8.18
C PRO A 142 12.71 0.93 7.29
N LEU A 143 12.25 -0.16 7.93
CA LEU A 143 11.76 -1.36 7.25
C LEU A 143 10.30 -1.60 7.60
N THR A 144 9.43 -1.57 6.60
CA THR A 144 8.05 -2.06 6.69
C THR A 144 7.98 -3.47 6.13
N MET A 145 7.29 -4.37 6.82
CA MET A 145 6.97 -5.70 6.30
C MET A 145 5.46 -5.93 6.24
N THR A 146 4.99 -6.42 5.09
CA THR A 146 3.56 -6.69 4.87
C THR A 146 3.33 -8.16 4.53
N VAL A 147 2.38 -8.80 5.23
CA VAL A 147 1.91 -10.14 4.90
C VAL A 147 0.86 -10.04 3.79
N ALA A 148 1.21 -10.49 2.57
CA ALA A 148 0.30 -10.54 1.43
C ALA A 148 -0.64 -11.73 1.52
N VAL A 149 -1.78 -11.67 0.84
CA VAL A 149 -2.87 -12.66 0.84
C VAL A 149 -3.36 -13.04 2.24
N ALA A 150 -3.29 -12.08 3.19
CA ALA A 150 -3.64 -12.33 4.59
C ALA A 150 -5.13 -12.64 4.81
N PHE A 151 -5.98 -12.28 3.87
CA PHE A 151 -7.44 -12.45 3.94
C PHE A 151 -7.98 -13.56 3.05
N GLY A 152 -7.16 -14.07 2.15
CA GLY A 152 -7.48 -15.12 1.19
C GLY A 152 -6.47 -15.12 0.06
N CYS A 153 -6.21 -16.31 -0.51
CA CYS A 153 -5.19 -16.57 -1.50
C CYS A 153 -5.82 -17.08 -2.81
N PRO A 154 -5.40 -16.58 -3.99
CA PRO A 154 -5.97 -17.05 -5.26
C PRO A 154 -5.63 -18.50 -5.58
N PHE A 155 -4.63 -19.08 -4.90
CA PHE A 155 -4.16 -20.46 -5.12
C PHE A 155 -4.61 -21.40 -3.99
N ALA A 156 -4.49 -20.97 -2.71
CA ALA A 156 -4.84 -21.77 -1.55
C ALA A 156 -6.31 -21.60 -1.12
N GLY A 157 -7.03 -20.59 -1.61
CA GLY A 157 -8.39 -20.28 -1.17
C GLY A 157 -8.42 -19.52 0.16
N GLU A 158 -9.22 -19.99 1.12
CA GLU A 158 -9.31 -19.38 2.45
C GLU A 158 -7.97 -19.43 3.18
N VAL A 159 -7.62 -18.33 3.85
CA VAL A 159 -6.41 -18.24 4.69
C VAL A 159 -6.83 -18.05 6.14
N PRO A 160 -6.73 -19.08 6.96
CA PRO A 160 -7.10 -19.01 8.38
C PRO A 160 -6.22 -18.01 9.14
N THR A 161 -6.79 -17.32 10.13
CA THR A 161 -6.07 -16.33 10.95
C THR A 161 -4.81 -16.93 11.62
N ASP A 162 -4.85 -18.20 12.04
CA ASP A 162 -3.70 -18.86 12.64
C ASP A 162 -2.56 -19.14 11.64
N GLN A 163 -2.86 -19.25 10.35
CA GLN A 163 -1.83 -19.33 9.32
C GLN A 163 -1.10 -17.97 9.16
N VAL A 164 -1.84 -16.87 9.11
CA VAL A 164 -1.25 -15.53 9.13
C VAL A 164 -0.46 -15.29 10.41
N ALA A 165 -0.99 -15.74 11.55
CA ALA A 165 -0.33 -15.66 12.85
C ALA A 165 1.04 -16.35 12.85
N ARG A 166 1.19 -17.51 12.22
CA ARG A 166 2.49 -18.20 12.09
C ARG A 166 3.52 -17.39 11.27
N VAL A 167 3.07 -16.68 10.22
CA VAL A 167 3.96 -15.79 9.47
C VAL A 167 4.39 -14.61 10.34
N LEU A 168 3.44 -14.00 11.06
CA LEU A 168 3.71 -12.92 12.01
C LEU A 168 4.66 -13.37 13.13
N ASP A 169 4.53 -14.60 13.65
CA ASP A 169 5.45 -15.16 14.65
C ASP A 169 6.90 -15.19 14.14
N GLY A 170 7.10 -15.50 12.85
CA GLY A 170 8.41 -15.47 12.20
C GLY A 170 9.00 -14.07 12.03
N MET A 171 8.19 -13.02 12.16
CA MET A 171 8.63 -11.61 12.09
C MET A 171 8.90 -11.00 13.47
N VAL A 172 8.51 -11.67 14.57
CA VAL A 172 8.73 -11.17 15.93
C VAL A 172 10.23 -11.03 16.23
N GLY A 173 10.61 -9.90 16.80
CA GLY A 173 12.01 -9.59 17.14
C GLY A 173 12.84 -9.03 16.00
N LEU A 174 12.28 -8.89 14.80
CA LEU A 174 12.90 -8.14 13.71
C LEU A 174 12.79 -6.62 13.99
N HIS A 175 13.72 -5.85 13.42
CA HIS A 175 13.70 -4.39 13.55
C HIS A 175 12.75 -3.78 12.52
N LEU A 176 11.47 -3.67 12.88
CA LEU A 176 10.41 -3.18 11.99
C LEU A 176 9.97 -1.77 12.40
N ALA A 177 9.83 -0.90 11.41
CA ALA A 177 9.18 0.40 11.56
C ALA A 177 7.65 0.27 11.53
N GLU A 178 7.12 -0.74 10.82
CA GLU A 178 5.68 -0.93 10.63
C GLU A 178 5.39 -2.37 10.21
N VAL A 179 4.23 -2.92 10.64
CA VAL A 179 3.75 -4.25 10.26
C VAL A 179 2.46 -4.13 9.46
N GLY A 180 2.47 -4.66 8.24
CA GLY A 180 1.35 -4.58 7.30
C GLY A 180 0.61 -5.90 7.09
N LEU A 181 -0.68 -5.80 6.76
CA LEU A 181 -1.50 -6.89 6.24
C LEU A 181 -2.12 -6.46 4.91
N ALA A 182 -2.15 -7.36 3.91
CA ALA A 182 -2.71 -7.05 2.60
C ALA A 182 -3.86 -7.99 2.22
N ASP A 183 -4.98 -7.38 1.84
CA ASP A 183 -6.09 -8.01 1.10
C ASP A 183 -5.80 -7.93 -0.41
N THR A 184 -4.82 -8.71 -0.83
CA THR A 184 -4.21 -8.67 -2.18
C THR A 184 -5.22 -8.88 -3.32
N ILE A 185 -6.30 -9.60 -3.07
CA ILE A 185 -7.31 -9.93 -4.09
C ILE A 185 -8.71 -9.39 -3.76
N GLY A 186 -8.83 -8.59 -2.69
CA GLY A 186 -10.08 -7.95 -2.29
C GLY A 186 -11.18 -8.93 -1.91
N VAL A 187 -10.87 -9.90 -1.04
CA VAL A 187 -11.80 -10.91 -0.52
C VAL A 187 -12.13 -10.72 0.96
N GLY A 188 -11.35 -9.89 1.65
CA GLY A 188 -11.48 -9.65 3.07
C GLY A 188 -12.81 -9.02 3.45
N VAL A 189 -13.25 -9.29 4.67
CA VAL A 189 -14.44 -8.72 5.27
C VAL A 189 -14.12 -8.08 6.64
N PRO A 190 -14.93 -7.11 7.13
CA PRO A 190 -14.61 -6.34 8.33
C PRO A 190 -14.30 -7.18 9.58
N TRP A 191 -14.93 -8.33 9.73
CA TRP A 191 -14.69 -9.24 10.87
C TRP A 191 -13.29 -9.86 10.84
N GLN A 192 -12.81 -10.22 9.64
CA GLN A 192 -11.44 -10.72 9.45
C GLN A 192 -10.42 -9.63 9.76
N VAL A 193 -10.68 -8.38 9.33
CA VAL A 193 -9.80 -7.23 9.63
C VAL A 193 -9.62 -7.07 11.14
N ARG A 194 -10.71 -7.10 11.92
CA ARG A 194 -10.64 -7.00 13.39
C ARG A 194 -9.89 -8.18 14.01
N ALA A 195 -10.17 -9.40 13.55
CA ALA A 195 -9.52 -10.60 14.08
C ALA A 195 -8.00 -10.58 13.82
N LEU A 196 -7.60 -10.24 12.59
CA LEU A 196 -6.20 -10.13 12.21
C LEU A 196 -5.50 -8.94 12.87
N GLY A 197 -6.18 -7.81 13.04
CA GLY A 197 -5.65 -6.66 13.80
C GLY A 197 -5.31 -7.03 15.24
N ASN A 198 -6.16 -7.80 15.91
CA ASN A 198 -5.87 -8.33 17.24
C ASN A 198 -4.64 -9.25 17.22
N SER A 199 -4.56 -10.13 16.22
CA SER A 199 -3.41 -11.06 16.06
C SER A 199 -2.09 -10.33 15.84
N VAL A 200 -2.09 -9.21 15.09
CA VAL A 200 -0.91 -8.35 14.95
C VAL A 200 -0.58 -7.71 16.30
N ARG A 201 -1.55 -7.11 16.98
CA ARG A 201 -1.33 -6.37 18.23
C ARG A 201 -0.83 -7.26 19.38
N GLU A 202 -1.20 -8.53 19.40
CA GLU A 202 -0.70 -9.51 20.36
C GLU A 202 0.83 -9.75 20.22
N ARG A 203 1.37 -9.57 19.02
CA ARG A 203 2.78 -9.83 18.67
C ARG A 203 3.62 -8.56 18.58
N PHE A 204 3.02 -7.48 18.13
CA PHE A 204 3.64 -6.19 17.85
C PHE A 204 2.89 -5.10 18.64
N ALA A 205 3.24 -4.99 19.94
CA ALA A 205 2.52 -4.11 20.86
C ALA A 205 2.73 -2.62 20.57
N THR A 206 3.88 -2.26 20.04
CA THR A 206 4.33 -0.87 19.83
C THR A 206 4.45 -0.46 18.37
N GLU A 207 4.68 -1.40 17.49
CA GLU A 207 4.84 -1.14 16.07
C GLU A 207 3.53 -0.65 15.45
N PRO A 208 3.56 0.40 14.63
CA PRO A 208 2.41 0.83 13.84
C PRO A 208 1.88 -0.29 12.95
N MET A 209 0.56 -0.36 12.79
CA MET A 209 -0.09 -1.35 11.93
C MET A 209 -0.56 -0.69 10.63
N ARG A 210 -0.24 -1.32 9.50
CA ARG A 210 -0.59 -0.88 8.14
C ARG A 210 -1.54 -1.85 7.47
N LEU A 211 -2.47 -1.33 6.68
CA LEU A 211 -3.47 -2.12 5.97
C LEU A 211 -3.49 -1.75 4.49
N HIS A 212 -3.27 -2.74 3.63
CA HIS A 212 -3.37 -2.62 2.18
C HIS A 212 -4.65 -3.32 1.72
N LEU A 213 -5.51 -2.59 1.01
CA LEU A 213 -6.86 -3.05 0.67
C LEU A 213 -7.17 -2.89 -0.80
N HIS A 214 -7.67 -3.97 -1.42
CA HIS A 214 -8.29 -3.93 -2.73
C HIS A 214 -9.81 -3.83 -2.63
N ASN A 215 -10.41 -3.07 -3.55
CA ASN A 215 -11.88 -2.85 -3.59
C ASN A 215 -12.62 -3.77 -4.54
N THR A 216 -12.04 -4.89 -4.91
CA THR A 216 -12.54 -5.83 -5.94
C THR A 216 -13.98 -6.27 -5.69
N ARG A 217 -14.38 -6.44 -4.43
CA ARG A 217 -15.74 -6.82 -4.02
C ARG A 217 -16.46 -5.72 -3.26
N ASN A 218 -16.04 -4.47 -3.45
CA ASN A 218 -16.63 -3.28 -2.84
C ASN A 218 -16.61 -3.29 -1.29
N ASN A 219 -15.70 -4.04 -0.68
CA ASN A 219 -15.53 -4.10 0.79
C ASN A 219 -14.35 -3.25 1.29
N GLY A 220 -13.52 -2.70 0.39
CA GLY A 220 -12.28 -2.03 0.76
C GLY A 220 -12.46 -0.91 1.76
N TYR A 221 -13.46 -0.04 1.59
CA TYR A 221 -13.71 1.07 2.52
C TYR A 221 -14.34 0.61 3.84
N ALA A 222 -15.20 -0.42 3.82
CA ALA A 222 -15.72 -1.03 5.03
C ALA A 222 -14.59 -1.70 5.84
N ASN A 223 -13.64 -2.33 5.15
CA ASN A 223 -12.43 -2.90 5.75
C ASN A 223 -11.50 -1.81 6.29
N ALA A 224 -11.36 -0.67 5.61
CA ALA A 224 -10.59 0.47 6.12
C ALA A 224 -11.18 1.00 7.43
N LEU A 225 -12.51 1.15 7.52
CA LEU A 225 -13.18 1.54 8.76
C LEU A 225 -12.97 0.53 9.87
N ALA A 226 -13.11 -0.78 9.58
CA ALA A 226 -12.84 -1.84 10.54
C ALA A 226 -11.36 -1.85 10.98
N GLY A 227 -10.43 -1.49 10.08
CA GLY A 227 -9.01 -1.32 10.38
C GLY A 227 -8.77 -0.18 11.37
N LEU A 228 -9.39 0.98 11.16
CA LEU A 228 -9.34 2.10 12.11
C LEU A 228 -9.79 1.69 13.52
N GLU A 229 -10.91 0.96 13.60
CA GLU A 229 -11.46 0.44 14.86
C GLU A 229 -10.53 -0.58 15.51
N ALA A 230 -9.82 -1.39 14.71
CA ALA A 230 -8.85 -2.38 15.16
C ALA A 230 -7.46 -1.79 15.50
N GLY A 231 -7.27 -0.47 15.34
CA GLY A 231 -6.04 0.24 15.69
C GLY A 231 -4.98 0.28 14.58
N PHE A 232 -5.34 0.00 13.33
CA PHE A 232 -4.49 0.33 12.20
C PHE A 232 -4.38 1.85 12.04
N VAL A 233 -3.17 2.32 11.75
CA VAL A 233 -2.85 3.74 11.58
C VAL A 233 -2.27 4.05 10.21
N GLY A 234 -1.76 3.05 9.50
CA GLY A 234 -1.31 3.15 8.10
C GLY A 234 -2.33 2.54 7.15
N PHE A 235 -2.64 3.24 6.04
CA PHE A 235 -3.54 2.75 5.01
C PHE A 235 -2.95 3.01 3.63
N ASP A 236 -2.78 1.93 2.86
CA ASP A 236 -2.42 2.03 1.45
C ASP A 236 -3.63 2.40 0.63
N SER A 237 -3.43 3.31 -0.30
CA SER A 237 -4.42 3.64 -1.32
C SER A 237 -3.74 4.09 -2.61
N SER A 238 -4.46 4.04 -3.71
CA SER A 238 -3.96 4.42 -5.03
C SER A 238 -4.84 5.51 -5.62
N VAL A 239 -4.26 6.65 -5.99
CA VAL A 239 -5.03 7.73 -6.62
C VAL A 239 -5.77 7.19 -7.85
N GLY A 240 -7.06 7.49 -7.95
CA GLY A 240 -7.95 6.94 -8.97
C GLY A 240 -8.41 5.50 -8.73
N GLY A 241 -7.88 4.78 -7.74
CA GLY A 241 -8.20 3.37 -7.48
C GLY A 241 -7.56 2.39 -8.48
N PHE A 242 -6.50 2.80 -9.17
CA PHE A 242 -5.76 1.95 -10.10
C PHE A 242 -4.97 0.84 -9.38
N GLY A 243 -4.59 -0.18 -10.14
CA GLY A 243 -3.83 -1.32 -9.67
C GLY A 243 -4.71 -2.56 -9.52
N GLY A 244 -4.37 -3.60 -10.24
CA GLY A 244 -5.01 -4.91 -10.16
C GLY A 244 -4.04 -5.96 -9.64
N CYS A 245 -4.52 -7.18 -9.51
CA CYS A 245 -3.68 -8.33 -9.19
C CYS A 245 -3.56 -9.22 -10.43
N PRO A 246 -2.35 -9.57 -10.89
CA PRO A 246 -2.19 -10.44 -12.07
C PRO A 246 -2.79 -11.83 -11.84
N PHE A 247 -2.89 -12.26 -10.59
CA PHE A 247 -3.49 -13.53 -10.18
C PHE A 247 -5.01 -13.43 -9.96
N ALA A 248 -5.60 -12.25 -10.11
CA ALA A 248 -7.05 -12.01 -10.08
C ALA A 248 -7.42 -11.02 -11.21
N PRO A 249 -7.53 -11.50 -12.47
CA PRO A 249 -7.68 -10.66 -13.67
C PRO A 249 -8.89 -9.72 -13.66
N ASN A 250 -9.91 -10.05 -12.87
CA ASN A 250 -11.12 -9.25 -12.69
C ASN A 250 -11.05 -8.33 -11.45
N ALA A 251 -9.89 -8.22 -10.79
CA ALA A 251 -9.72 -7.31 -9.66
C ALA A 251 -9.82 -5.86 -10.14
N THR A 252 -10.65 -5.05 -9.47
CA THR A 252 -10.88 -3.64 -9.85
C THR A 252 -9.77 -2.71 -9.37
N GLY A 253 -8.90 -3.16 -8.47
CA GLY A 253 -7.75 -2.40 -7.98
C GLY A 253 -7.84 -2.03 -6.50
N ASN A 254 -6.91 -1.17 -6.12
CA ASN A 254 -6.82 -0.61 -4.77
C ASN A 254 -8.07 0.21 -4.39
N ILE A 255 -8.26 0.48 -3.10
CA ILE A 255 -9.12 1.59 -2.69
C ILE A 255 -8.54 2.90 -3.24
N ALA A 256 -9.41 3.79 -3.75
CA ALA A 256 -8.98 5.06 -4.30
C ALA A 256 -8.60 6.04 -3.18
N THR A 257 -7.48 6.76 -3.35
CA THR A 257 -6.99 7.70 -2.33
C THR A 257 -7.96 8.84 -2.10
N GLU A 258 -8.56 9.40 -3.14
CA GLU A 258 -9.56 10.45 -3.03
C GLU A 258 -10.84 9.99 -2.33
N ASP A 259 -11.28 8.74 -2.55
CA ASP A 259 -12.46 8.16 -1.91
C ASP A 259 -12.19 7.88 -0.42
N LEU A 260 -11.01 7.29 -0.11
CA LEU A 260 -10.58 7.07 1.27
C LEU A 260 -10.42 8.39 2.01
N ASN A 261 -9.77 9.37 1.39
CA ASN A 261 -9.62 10.72 1.95
C ASN A 261 -10.98 11.35 2.27
N TYR A 262 -11.94 11.28 1.33
CA TYR A 262 -13.29 11.79 1.56
C TYR A 262 -13.96 11.12 2.75
N MET A 263 -13.90 9.78 2.84
CA MET A 263 -14.48 9.02 3.95
C MET A 263 -13.86 9.43 5.30
N LEU A 264 -12.53 9.54 5.37
CA LEU A 264 -11.79 9.87 6.59
C LEU A 264 -12.08 11.30 7.07
N GLU A 265 -11.93 12.30 6.19
CA GLU A 265 -12.19 13.71 6.51
C GLU A 265 -13.65 13.94 6.95
N ARG A 266 -14.62 13.29 6.28
CA ARG A 266 -16.04 13.34 6.67
C ARG A 266 -16.32 12.65 8.00
N SER A 267 -15.45 11.73 8.41
CA SER A 267 -15.51 11.04 9.71
C SER A 267 -14.73 11.76 10.81
N GLY A 268 -14.18 12.95 10.54
CA GLY A 268 -13.41 13.73 11.51
C GLY A 268 -11.96 13.27 11.68
N VAL A 269 -11.44 12.48 10.74
CA VAL A 269 -10.04 12.06 10.69
C VAL A 269 -9.28 12.97 9.74
N THR A 270 -8.30 13.72 10.25
CA THR A 270 -7.50 14.62 9.42
C THR A 270 -6.39 13.85 8.73
N THR A 271 -6.38 13.88 7.40
CA THR A 271 -5.38 13.21 6.56
C THR A 271 -4.25 14.12 6.11
N GLY A 272 -4.52 15.42 6.01
CA GLY A 272 -3.61 16.42 5.46
C GLY A 272 -3.54 16.40 3.91
N LEU A 273 -4.36 15.60 3.24
CA LEU A 273 -4.41 15.52 1.78
C LEU A 273 -5.35 16.56 1.18
N ASN A 274 -4.94 17.14 0.07
CA ASN A 274 -5.77 18.06 -0.71
C ASN A 274 -6.65 17.27 -1.68
N HIS A 275 -7.94 17.24 -1.41
CA HIS A 275 -8.92 16.48 -2.17
C HIS A 275 -8.99 16.87 -3.65
N ASP A 276 -9.00 18.18 -3.96
CA ASP A 276 -9.09 18.67 -5.35
C ASP A 276 -7.84 18.31 -6.16
N ALA A 277 -6.67 18.37 -5.52
CA ALA A 277 -5.41 17.95 -6.13
C ALA A 277 -5.39 16.44 -6.40
N LEU A 278 -5.91 15.61 -5.48
CA LEU A 278 -6.03 14.17 -5.70
C LEU A 278 -6.94 13.85 -6.90
N VAL A 279 -8.13 14.48 -6.97
CA VAL A 279 -9.07 14.29 -8.10
C VAL A 279 -8.44 14.74 -9.42
N SER A 280 -7.71 15.85 -9.43
CA SER A 280 -6.94 16.31 -10.59
C SER A 280 -5.89 15.30 -11.02
N THR A 281 -5.12 14.75 -10.07
CA THR A 281 -4.10 13.73 -10.33
C THR A 281 -4.72 12.43 -10.84
N ALA A 282 -5.86 11.99 -10.27
CA ALA A 282 -6.61 10.83 -10.77
C ALA A 282 -7.06 11.02 -12.21
N SER A 283 -7.54 12.21 -12.56
CA SER A 283 -7.94 12.55 -13.95
C SER A 283 -6.75 12.56 -14.91
N TRP A 284 -5.61 13.08 -14.47
CA TRP A 284 -4.38 13.07 -15.26
C TRP A 284 -3.92 11.63 -15.50
N LEU A 285 -3.88 10.80 -14.45
CA LEU A 285 -3.46 9.40 -14.53
C LEU A 285 -4.40 8.57 -15.41
N SER A 286 -5.72 8.79 -15.30
CA SER A 286 -6.76 8.18 -16.15
C SER A 286 -6.47 8.43 -17.64
N LYS A 287 -6.11 9.66 -18.01
CA LYS A 287 -5.74 10.02 -19.39
C LYS A 287 -4.44 9.37 -19.82
N ALA A 288 -3.44 9.35 -18.96
CA ALA A 288 -2.13 8.75 -19.25
C ALA A 288 -2.21 7.23 -19.46
N LEU A 289 -3.12 6.56 -18.74
CA LEU A 289 -3.36 5.12 -18.85
C LEU A 289 -4.46 4.76 -19.88
N GLU A 290 -5.11 5.74 -20.50
CA GLU A 290 -6.26 5.55 -21.40
C GLU A 290 -7.35 4.65 -20.77
N LYS A 291 -7.60 4.83 -19.46
CA LYS A 291 -8.46 3.98 -18.66
C LYS A 291 -9.24 4.81 -17.64
N ASP A 292 -10.54 4.56 -17.52
CA ASP A 292 -11.37 5.21 -16.52
C ASP A 292 -10.90 4.85 -15.09
N ALA A 293 -10.78 5.87 -14.25
CA ALA A 293 -10.48 5.68 -12.84
C ALA A 293 -11.63 4.94 -12.13
N PRO A 294 -11.34 3.86 -11.39
CA PRO A 294 -12.35 3.16 -10.57
C PRO A 294 -12.94 4.01 -9.45
N GLY A 295 -12.18 5.00 -8.92
CA GLY A 295 -12.63 5.90 -7.86
C GLY A 295 -13.92 6.62 -8.18
N LEU A 296 -14.78 6.81 -7.18
CA LEU A 296 -16.15 7.33 -7.38
C LEU A 296 -16.25 8.82 -7.08
N VAL A 297 -15.49 9.34 -6.10
CA VAL A 297 -15.63 10.73 -5.66
C VAL A 297 -15.22 11.71 -6.78
N GLY A 298 -14.26 11.35 -7.61
CA GLY A 298 -13.89 12.15 -8.78
C GLY A 298 -15.02 12.33 -9.79
N ARG A 299 -15.99 11.40 -9.82
CA ARG A 299 -17.19 11.46 -10.67
C ARG A 299 -18.36 12.14 -9.97
N ALA A 300 -18.53 11.87 -8.67
CA ALA A 300 -19.64 12.38 -7.87
C ALA A 300 -19.47 13.85 -7.50
N GLY A 301 -18.25 14.34 -7.44
CA GLY A 301 -17.91 15.66 -6.90
C GLY A 301 -17.91 15.71 -5.37
N GLN A 302 -17.56 16.87 -4.84
CA GLN A 302 -17.52 17.12 -3.39
C GLN A 302 -18.92 17.35 -2.80
N PHE A 303 -19.04 17.09 -1.49
CA PHE A 303 -20.21 17.46 -0.72
C PHE A 303 -19.80 18.31 0.51
N PRO A 304 -20.47 19.46 0.79
CA PRO A 304 -21.43 20.11 -0.11
C PRO A 304 -20.80 20.53 -1.45
N ALA A 305 -21.59 20.57 -2.51
CA ALA A 305 -21.10 21.08 -3.79
C ALA A 305 -20.59 22.51 -3.62
N LYS A 306 -19.41 22.82 -4.20
CA LYS A 306 -18.94 24.21 -4.25
C LYS A 306 -19.95 25.00 -5.09
N GLU A 307 -20.51 26.10 -4.54
CA GLU A 307 -21.32 27.00 -5.32
C GLU A 307 -20.47 27.50 -6.51
N THR A 308 -20.94 27.16 -7.70
CA THR A 308 -20.39 27.77 -8.94
C THR A 308 -20.79 29.24 -8.93
N LYS A 309 -19.85 30.11 -8.57
CA LYS A 309 -20.00 31.57 -8.72
C LYS A 309 -19.92 31.95 -10.18
#